data_41f677807f86af14e5e4ba8b8ffd7795
#
_entry.id   41f677807f86af14e5e4ba8b8ffd7795
#
_cell.length_a   1.000
_cell.length_b   1.000
_cell.length_c   1.000
_cell.angle_alpha   90.00
_cell.angle_beta   90.00
_cell.angle_gamma   90.00
#
_symmetry.space_group_name_H-M   'P 1'
#
loop_
_entity.id
_entity.type
_entity.pdbx_description
1 polymer ?
#
loop_
_entity_poly.entity_id
_entity_poly.type
_entity_poly.pdbx_seq_one_letter_code
_entity_poly.pdbx_strand_id
1 'polypeptide(L)'
;MAIKGSLKEASLPDVLQLLALGKKTGCLAVSDRQNFGYIYFNEGRICYASIVNRRDRIGDLLRKSQLVTNEQLDQAIRVQEVHRNRRLGDILIELGFVTMEQLERLLFLQIEEAVYHLFTWTQGTFNFEAGVRPEQQVFLVSINPESLLLEGARRVDEWSQIEKKIPSFDLIFALDPAHPPDDEVELSAAQHRILPLLDGTRDVRQVMDECALIEFEAAAALFGLITAGYVRRVGTSAKPQAPRANDTRVQEHQNLGIAFYRTGMLDEAQREFRRVADLRPDDGAAHFYLGLIGLKQARWLEAVDVLQQAVELGGRRPAALHALAVAHEQLGRLAEAEAAYAEAAGKSREEPRVLIGWGVTALKRNDPEVALNRLQRAAELLGDRVRPPTWYWAMALATACQGDLVAALEVAHAAVTAHPGSAPLRNNLAVLLELSGDLASAEMMLRTALAEDPTLAQVSKNLGDLLYRAGRYDDAFEAYERAAKLSPELGDDVYFKMGNIAFKRRDKERARVCWKRVTELNPGHQLARANLDTLDATA
;
A
#
# COMPACT_ATOMS: atom_id res chain seq x y z
N MET A 1 -4.04 5.25 -11.27
CA MET A 1 -4.66 6.60 -11.21
C MET A 1 -5.09 6.85 -9.78
N ALA A 2 -4.51 7.81 -9.08
CA ALA A 2 -4.93 8.17 -7.73
C ALA A 2 -6.06 9.21 -7.81
N ILE A 3 -7.13 9.01 -7.04
CA ILE A 3 -8.24 9.96 -6.92
C ILE A 3 -8.13 10.56 -5.51
N LYS A 4 -7.86 11.87 -5.43
CA LYS A 4 -7.74 12.58 -4.15
C LYS A 4 -8.76 13.71 -4.10
N GLY A 5 -9.29 13.99 -2.91
CA GLY A 5 -10.24 15.08 -2.73
C GLY A 5 -10.53 15.38 -1.27
N SER A 6 -11.42 16.37 -1.08
CA SER A 6 -11.94 16.77 0.23
C SER A 6 -13.35 16.23 0.41
N LEU A 7 -13.68 15.74 1.60
CA LEU A 7 -15.05 15.31 1.95
C LEU A 7 -16.06 16.45 1.94
N LYS A 8 -15.60 17.71 1.95
CA LYS A 8 -16.47 18.90 1.76
C LYS A 8 -16.92 19.09 0.32
N GLU A 9 -16.13 18.63 -0.65
CA GLU A 9 -16.40 18.78 -2.09
C GLU A 9 -17.11 17.56 -2.67
N ALA A 10 -16.78 16.37 -2.17
CA ALA A 10 -17.42 15.11 -2.55
C ALA A 10 -17.67 14.29 -1.29
N SER A 11 -18.92 13.96 -1.01
CA SER A 11 -19.28 13.14 0.14
C SER A 11 -18.75 11.72 -0.01
N LEU A 12 -18.50 11.02 1.10
CA LEU A 12 -18.02 9.65 1.03
C LEU A 12 -18.97 8.71 0.27
N PRO A 13 -20.33 8.81 0.44
CA PRO A 13 -21.28 8.07 -0.39
C PRO A 13 -21.08 8.27 -1.89
N ASP A 14 -20.86 9.51 -2.36
CA ASP A 14 -20.65 9.81 -3.78
C ASP A 14 -19.35 9.15 -4.29
N VAL A 15 -18.28 9.20 -3.49
CA VAL A 15 -17.01 8.57 -3.82
C VAL A 15 -17.15 7.05 -3.91
N LEU A 16 -17.88 6.40 -2.98
CA LEU A 16 -18.15 4.97 -3.02
C LEU A 16 -18.94 4.59 -4.27
N GLN A 17 -19.95 5.36 -4.63
CA GLN A 17 -20.75 5.12 -5.83
C GLN A 17 -19.90 5.24 -7.11
N LEU A 18 -19.03 6.25 -7.19
CA LEU A 18 -18.09 6.42 -8.31
C LEU A 18 -17.16 5.22 -8.47
N LEU A 19 -16.60 4.72 -7.36
CA LEU A 19 -15.70 3.58 -7.36
C LEU A 19 -16.44 2.27 -7.71
N ALA A 20 -17.68 2.10 -7.25
CA ALA A 20 -18.53 0.97 -7.56
C ALA A 20 -18.89 0.93 -9.05
N LEU A 21 -19.42 2.02 -9.61
CA LEU A 21 -19.78 2.14 -11.03
C LEU A 21 -18.56 1.96 -11.94
N GLY A 22 -17.42 2.51 -11.52
CA GLY A 22 -16.16 2.37 -12.25
C GLY A 22 -15.49 1.00 -12.10
N LYS A 23 -16.09 0.03 -11.38
CA LYS A 23 -15.53 -1.30 -11.07
C LYS A 23 -14.08 -1.23 -10.62
N LYS A 24 -13.77 -0.28 -9.74
CA LYS A 24 -12.39 -0.03 -9.32
C LYS A 24 -11.93 -1.09 -8.33
N THR A 25 -10.64 -1.44 -8.43
CA THR A 25 -9.93 -2.28 -7.44
C THR A 25 -8.82 -1.45 -6.83
N GLY A 26 -8.78 -1.37 -5.50
CA GLY A 26 -7.80 -0.55 -4.77
C GLY A 26 -8.24 -0.26 -3.34
N CYS A 27 -7.55 0.69 -2.69
CA CYS A 27 -7.82 1.13 -1.33
C CYS A 27 -8.25 2.60 -1.31
N LEU A 28 -9.41 2.88 -0.73
CA LEU A 28 -9.88 4.21 -0.39
C LEU A 28 -9.51 4.52 1.06
N ALA A 29 -8.58 5.42 1.26
CA ALA A 29 -8.21 5.97 2.56
C ALA A 29 -9.01 7.24 2.83
N VAL A 30 -9.54 7.36 4.04
CA VAL A 30 -10.35 8.51 4.49
C VAL A 30 -9.78 9.01 5.80
N SER A 31 -9.59 10.31 5.92
CA SER A 31 -9.11 10.94 7.16
C SER A 31 -10.01 12.09 7.57
N ASP A 32 -10.33 12.15 8.85
CA ASP A 32 -11.00 13.29 9.49
C ASP A 32 -10.24 13.67 10.75
N ARG A 33 -9.57 14.83 10.74
CA ARG A 33 -8.75 15.35 11.86
C ARG A 33 -7.72 14.33 12.36
N GLN A 34 -8.03 13.61 13.45
CA GLN A 34 -7.18 12.59 14.07
C GLN A 34 -7.65 11.16 13.80
N ASN A 35 -8.77 11.01 13.07
CA ASN A 35 -9.34 9.73 12.74
C ASN A 35 -8.91 9.31 11.33
N PHE A 36 -8.69 8.03 11.16
CA PHE A 36 -8.31 7.44 9.89
C PHE A 36 -9.04 6.13 9.67
N GLY A 37 -9.62 5.97 8.51
CA GLY A 37 -10.24 4.73 8.08
C GLY A 37 -9.92 4.42 6.63
N TYR A 38 -10.15 3.18 6.24
CA TYR A 38 -9.89 2.73 4.88
C TYR A 38 -10.89 1.66 4.45
N ILE A 39 -11.19 1.67 3.15
CA ILE A 39 -12.12 0.75 2.49
C ILE A 39 -11.41 0.14 1.30
N TYR A 40 -11.32 -1.19 1.23
CA TYR A 40 -10.78 -1.90 0.09
C TYR A 40 -11.89 -2.31 -0.88
N PHE A 41 -11.62 -2.08 -2.14
CA PHE A 41 -12.49 -2.45 -3.25
C PHE A 41 -11.87 -3.55 -4.09
N ASN A 42 -12.69 -4.49 -4.54
CA ASN A 42 -12.37 -5.47 -5.56
C ASN A 42 -13.47 -5.44 -6.63
N GLU A 43 -13.13 -5.02 -7.85
CA GLU A 43 -14.07 -4.87 -8.97
C GLU A 43 -15.33 -4.04 -8.62
N GLY A 44 -15.15 -2.97 -7.85
CA GLY A 44 -16.23 -2.09 -7.42
C GLY A 44 -17.02 -2.56 -6.20
N ARG A 45 -16.72 -3.73 -5.64
CA ARG A 45 -17.35 -4.26 -4.42
C ARG A 45 -16.45 -4.03 -3.20
N ILE A 46 -17.04 -3.69 -2.07
CA ILE A 46 -16.30 -3.56 -0.81
C ILE A 46 -15.91 -4.95 -0.33
N CYS A 47 -14.62 -5.17 -0.12
CA CYS A 47 -14.10 -6.44 0.38
C CYS A 47 -13.53 -6.36 1.80
N TYR A 48 -13.23 -5.17 2.28
CA TYR A 48 -12.80 -4.92 3.65
C TYR A 48 -12.92 -3.43 3.99
N ALA A 49 -13.21 -3.11 5.26
CA ALA A 49 -13.14 -1.75 5.79
C ALA A 49 -12.70 -1.77 7.26
N SER A 50 -12.02 -0.72 7.70
CA SER A 50 -11.60 -0.59 9.09
C SER A 50 -11.34 0.88 9.44
N ILE A 51 -11.46 1.20 10.73
CA ILE A 51 -11.11 2.49 11.32
C ILE A 51 -9.97 2.25 12.31
N VAL A 52 -8.88 2.99 12.15
CA VAL A 52 -7.70 2.86 12.98
C VAL A 52 -7.99 3.39 14.40
N ASN A 53 -7.46 2.70 15.40
CA ASN A 53 -7.65 3.02 16.83
C ASN A 53 -9.10 2.90 17.35
N ARG A 54 -10.03 2.35 16.57
CA ARG A 54 -11.37 2.02 17.05
C ARG A 54 -11.32 0.79 17.96
N ARG A 55 -12.15 0.80 19.02
CA ARG A 55 -12.17 -0.26 20.03
C ARG A 55 -12.92 -1.53 19.61
N ASP A 56 -13.83 -1.46 18.63
CA ASP A 56 -14.65 -2.61 18.18
C ASP A 56 -13.83 -3.59 17.32
N ARG A 57 -12.94 -4.32 17.98
CA ARG A 57 -12.19 -5.42 17.37
C ARG A 57 -13.08 -6.65 17.25
N ILE A 58 -12.73 -7.58 16.36
CA ILE A 58 -13.49 -8.83 16.17
C ILE A 58 -13.73 -9.59 17.48
N GLY A 59 -12.76 -9.58 18.41
CA GLY A 59 -12.91 -10.16 19.73
C GLY A 59 -14.00 -9.52 20.58
N ASP A 60 -14.16 -8.19 20.51
CA ASP A 60 -15.21 -7.45 21.21
C ASP A 60 -16.59 -7.77 20.63
N LEU A 61 -16.69 -7.87 19.30
CA LEU A 61 -17.93 -8.26 18.62
C LEU A 61 -18.34 -9.71 18.94
N LEU A 62 -17.38 -10.63 18.98
CA LEU A 62 -17.61 -12.03 19.37
C LEU A 62 -18.15 -12.15 20.79
N ARG A 63 -17.61 -11.34 21.71
CA ARG A 63 -18.08 -11.28 23.10
C ARG A 63 -19.47 -10.64 23.19
N LYS A 64 -19.69 -9.49 22.55
CA LYS A 64 -20.98 -8.80 22.51
C LYS A 64 -22.09 -9.66 21.90
N SER A 65 -21.78 -10.45 20.89
CA SER A 65 -22.72 -11.40 20.27
C SER A 65 -22.93 -12.70 21.07
N GLN A 66 -22.26 -12.85 22.21
CA GLN A 66 -22.30 -14.05 23.06
C GLN A 66 -21.91 -15.36 22.35
N LEU A 67 -21.15 -15.28 21.26
CA LEU A 67 -20.65 -16.43 20.52
C LEU A 67 -19.45 -17.08 21.20
N VAL A 68 -18.69 -16.31 21.99
CA VAL A 68 -17.56 -16.80 22.80
C VAL A 68 -17.64 -16.24 24.21
N THR A 69 -17.19 -17.03 25.20
CA THR A 69 -17.01 -16.57 26.57
C THR A 69 -15.68 -15.79 26.71
N ASN A 70 -15.51 -15.07 27.81
CA ASN A 70 -14.25 -14.38 28.10
C ASN A 70 -13.08 -15.37 28.18
N GLU A 71 -13.29 -16.53 28.82
CA GLU A 71 -12.28 -17.57 28.98
C GLU A 71 -11.84 -18.16 27.62
N GLN A 72 -12.79 -18.41 26.72
CA GLN A 72 -12.52 -18.89 25.36
C GLN A 72 -11.74 -17.87 24.53
N LEU A 73 -12.10 -16.59 24.65
CA LEU A 73 -11.39 -15.50 23.98
C LEU A 73 -9.95 -15.36 24.51
N ASP A 74 -9.77 -15.39 25.84
CA ASP A 74 -8.45 -15.33 26.46
C ASP A 74 -7.57 -16.52 26.08
N GLN A 75 -8.17 -17.72 25.97
CA GLN A 75 -7.46 -18.90 25.47
C GLN A 75 -6.96 -18.70 24.05
N ALA A 76 -7.81 -18.21 23.16
CA ALA A 76 -7.43 -17.95 21.77
C ALA A 76 -6.36 -16.86 21.64
N ILE A 77 -6.43 -15.80 22.46
CA ILE A 77 -5.41 -14.73 22.50
C ILE A 77 -4.04 -15.29 22.96
N ARG A 78 -3.99 -16.14 23.99
CA ARG A 78 -2.75 -16.78 24.42
C ARG A 78 -2.11 -17.64 23.32
N VAL A 79 -2.91 -18.36 22.54
CA VAL A 79 -2.42 -19.12 21.38
C VAL A 79 -1.87 -18.17 20.31
N GLN A 80 -2.53 -17.03 20.09
CA GLN A 80 -2.07 -16.02 19.15
C GLN A 80 -0.76 -15.35 19.59
N GLU A 81 -0.54 -15.10 20.86
CA GLU A 81 0.70 -14.54 21.39
C GLU A 81 1.92 -15.43 21.10
N VAL A 82 1.74 -16.75 21.17
CA VAL A 82 2.75 -17.74 20.80
C VAL A 82 2.94 -17.81 19.28
N HIS A 83 1.85 -17.75 18.53
CA HIS A 83 1.83 -17.86 17.07
C HIS A 83 1.40 -16.55 16.41
N ARG A 84 2.21 -15.50 16.54
CA ARG A 84 1.92 -14.11 16.12
C ARG A 84 1.51 -13.94 14.65
N ASN A 85 1.78 -14.91 13.79
CA ASN A 85 1.42 -14.90 12.38
C ASN A 85 0.02 -15.50 12.11
N ARG A 86 -0.68 -16.01 13.14
CA ARG A 86 -2.01 -16.61 13.01
C ARG A 86 -3.08 -15.62 13.42
N ARG A 87 -4.21 -15.65 12.74
CA ARG A 87 -5.34 -14.78 13.04
C ARG A 87 -6.17 -15.34 14.19
N LEU A 88 -6.73 -14.44 14.97
CA LEU A 88 -7.63 -14.81 16.07
C LEU A 88 -8.83 -15.63 15.56
N GLY A 89 -9.41 -15.25 14.42
CA GLY A 89 -10.54 -15.96 13.82
C GLY A 89 -10.20 -17.41 13.43
N ASP A 90 -9.04 -17.64 12.81
CA ASP A 90 -8.58 -19.00 12.43
C ASP A 90 -8.36 -19.88 13.68
N ILE A 91 -7.78 -19.28 14.72
CA ILE A 91 -7.55 -19.96 16.01
C ILE A 91 -8.88 -20.34 16.67
N LEU A 92 -9.86 -19.44 16.68
CA LEU A 92 -11.18 -19.69 17.26
C LEU A 92 -11.95 -20.79 16.52
N ILE A 93 -11.83 -20.86 15.19
CA ILE A 93 -12.40 -21.95 14.39
C ILE A 93 -11.72 -23.28 14.72
N GLU A 94 -10.38 -23.30 14.77
CA GLU A 94 -9.62 -24.53 15.07
C GLU A 94 -9.89 -25.05 16.48
N LEU A 95 -10.09 -24.15 17.45
CA LEU A 95 -10.51 -24.52 18.81
C LEU A 95 -11.99 -24.93 18.91
N GLY A 96 -12.75 -24.82 17.83
CA GLY A 96 -14.16 -25.18 17.79
C GLY A 96 -15.08 -24.20 18.53
N PHE A 97 -14.61 -22.99 18.84
CA PHE A 97 -15.40 -22.00 19.57
C PHE A 97 -16.37 -21.23 18.68
N VAL A 98 -16.04 -21.08 17.38
CA VAL A 98 -16.90 -20.46 16.37
C VAL A 98 -16.85 -21.24 15.07
N THR A 99 -17.93 -21.19 14.30
CA THR A 99 -17.96 -21.71 12.93
C THR A 99 -17.48 -20.65 11.93
N MET A 100 -17.07 -21.10 10.73
CA MET A 100 -16.70 -20.18 9.64
C MET A 100 -17.85 -19.23 9.28
N GLU A 101 -19.08 -19.75 9.20
CA GLU A 101 -20.27 -18.95 8.90
C GLU A 101 -20.56 -17.88 9.96
N GLN A 102 -20.38 -18.19 11.24
CA GLN A 102 -20.52 -17.22 12.33
C GLN A 102 -19.47 -16.13 12.23
N LEU A 103 -18.22 -16.49 11.92
CA LEU A 103 -17.12 -15.54 11.76
C LEU A 103 -17.35 -14.63 10.55
N GLU A 104 -17.75 -15.17 9.41
CA GLU A 104 -18.07 -14.39 8.20
C GLU A 104 -19.19 -13.39 8.45
N ARG A 105 -20.25 -13.81 9.15
CA ARG A 105 -21.37 -12.93 9.51
C ARG A 105 -20.92 -11.75 10.40
N LEU A 106 -20.03 -12.00 11.36
CA LEU A 106 -19.50 -10.93 12.22
C LEU A 106 -18.55 -10.01 11.50
N LEU A 107 -17.72 -10.54 10.60
CA LEU A 107 -16.85 -9.73 9.76
C LEU A 107 -17.66 -8.83 8.82
N PHE A 108 -18.74 -9.37 8.26
CA PHE A 108 -19.66 -8.58 7.45
C PHE A 108 -20.22 -7.39 8.25
N LEU A 109 -20.75 -7.67 9.44
CA LEU A 109 -21.25 -6.65 10.35
C LEU A 109 -20.17 -5.62 10.74
N GLN A 110 -18.95 -6.06 11.05
CA GLN A 110 -17.83 -5.18 11.38
C GLN A 110 -17.48 -4.21 10.23
N ILE A 111 -17.51 -4.71 8.99
CA ILE A 111 -17.23 -3.91 7.81
C ILE A 111 -18.34 -2.90 7.56
N GLU A 112 -19.62 -3.33 7.66
CA GLU A 112 -20.76 -2.43 7.54
C GLU A 112 -20.71 -1.30 8.55
N GLU A 113 -20.49 -1.61 9.83
CA GLU A 113 -20.39 -0.63 10.91
C GLU A 113 -19.20 0.34 10.69
N ALA A 114 -18.07 -0.16 10.18
CA ALA A 114 -16.97 0.71 9.84
C ALA A 114 -17.33 1.68 8.71
N VAL A 115 -18.02 1.22 7.67
CA VAL A 115 -18.46 2.06 6.55
C VAL A 115 -19.51 3.08 7.00
N TYR A 116 -20.50 2.67 7.80
CA TYR A 116 -21.51 3.58 8.33
C TYR A 116 -20.92 4.67 9.23
N HIS A 117 -19.94 4.31 10.06
CA HIS A 117 -19.25 5.31 10.86
C HIS A 117 -18.44 6.28 9.98
N LEU A 118 -17.79 5.80 8.92
CA LEU A 118 -17.08 6.66 7.97
C LEU A 118 -18.04 7.64 7.26
N PHE A 119 -19.29 7.28 7.04
CA PHE A 119 -20.29 8.19 6.45
C PHE A 119 -20.59 9.39 7.33
N THR A 120 -20.40 9.30 8.65
CA THR A 120 -20.57 10.44 9.56
C THR A 120 -19.46 11.49 9.42
N TRP A 121 -18.37 11.17 8.71
CA TRP A 121 -17.27 12.11 8.50
C TRP A 121 -17.58 13.06 7.36
N THR A 122 -17.83 14.31 7.70
CA THR A 122 -18.19 15.37 6.76
C THR A 122 -17.03 16.30 6.43
N GLN A 123 -15.92 16.17 7.12
CA GLN A 123 -14.71 16.97 6.95
C GLN A 123 -13.50 16.06 6.77
N GLY A 124 -12.42 16.62 6.19
CA GLY A 124 -11.21 15.86 5.97
C GLY A 124 -10.96 15.55 4.50
N THR A 125 -10.13 14.56 4.25
CA THR A 125 -9.67 14.22 2.90
C THR A 125 -9.79 12.73 2.64
N PHE A 126 -9.89 12.39 1.37
CA PHE A 126 -9.82 11.01 0.91
C PHE A 126 -8.76 10.84 -0.18
N ASN A 127 -8.22 9.64 -0.27
CA ASN A 127 -7.27 9.22 -1.30
C ASN A 127 -7.58 7.78 -1.73
N PHE A 128 -7.86 7.57 -3.02
CA PHE A 128 -7.99 6.23 -3.58
C PHE A 128 -6.72 5.87 -4.34
N GLU A 129 -6.11 4.75 -3.97
CA GLU A 129 -4.95 4.18 -4.63
C GLU A 129 -5.34 2.88 -5.34
N ALA A 130 -5.25 2.90 -6.68
CA ALA A 130 -5.62 1.76 -7.51
C ALA A 130 -4.61 0.62 -7.38
N GLY A 131 -5.10 -0.63 -7.42
CA GLY A 131 -4.28 -1.84 -7.40
C GLY A 131 -3.78 -2.25 -6.01
N VAL A 132 -3.96 -1.43 -4.98
CA VAL A 132 -3.64 -1.79 -3.59
C VAL A 132 -4.65 -2.82 -3.10
N ARG A 133 -4.15 -3.96 -2.66
CA ARG A 133 -4.98 -5.05 -2.11
C ARG A 133 -4.74 -5.17 -0.61
N PRO A 134 -5.74 -5.66 0.16
CA PRO A 134 -5.52 -5.97 1.56
C PRO A 134 -4.43 -7.04 1.70
N GLU A 135 -3.72 -7.02 2.81
CA GLU A 135 -2.71 -8.04 3.10
C GLU A 135 -3.34 -9.44 2.98
N GLN A 136 -2.59 -10.43 2.47
CA GLN A 136 -3.05 -11.81 2.19
C GLN A 136 -3.73 -12.49 3.38
N GLN A 137 -3.73 -11.86 4.51
CA GLN A 137 -4.24 -12.35 5.78
C GLN A 137 -5.65 -11.90 6.13
N VAL A 138 -6.36 -11.17 5.30
CA VAL A 138 -7.70 -10.66 5.63
C VAL A 138 -8.77 -11.54 4.99
N PHE A 139 -9.78 -11.97 5.78
CA PHE A 139 -10.99 -12.56 5.23
C PHE A 139 -11.69 -11.52 4.37
N LEU A 140 -11.89 -11.82 3.10
CA LEU A 140 -12.53 -10.92 2.17
C LEU A 140 -14.01 -11.26 2.05
N VAL A 141 -14.85 -10.30 2.34
CA VAL A 141 -16.27 -10.35 2.03
C VAL A 141 -16.53 -9.67 0.68
N SER A 142 -17.75 -9.73 0.19
CA SER A 142 -18.14 -9.08 -1.06
C SER A 142 -19.45 -8.33 -0.87
N ILE A 143 -19.35 -7.04 -0.50
CA ILE A 143 -20.50 -6.18 -0.21
C ILE A 143 -20.75 -5.26 -1.40
N ASN A 144 -22.02 -5.18 -1.85
CA ASN A 144 -22.40 -4.17 -2.83
C ASN A 144 -22.47 -2.80 -2.14
N PRO A 145 -21.68 -1.79 -2.56
CA PRO A 145 -21.76 -0.47 -1.95
C PRO A 145 -23.17 0.15 -1.95
N GLU A 146 -23.98 -0.10 -2.98
CA GLU A 146 -25.34 0.43 -3.10
C GLU A 146 -26.24 0.00 -1.92
N SER A 147 -26.07 -1.23 -1.40
CA SER A 147 -26.85 -1.69 -0.26
C SER A 147 -26.54 -0.90 1.03
N LEU A 148 -25.32 -0.35 1.13
CA LEU A 148 -24.90 0.44 2.29
C LEU A 148 -25.31 1.92 2.17
N LEU A 149 -25.54 2.45 0.97
CA LEU A 149 -25.82 3.87 0.78
C LEU A 149 -27.14 4.31 1.42
N LEU A 150 -28.20 3.55 1.22
CA LEU A 150 -29.52 3.87 1.78
C LEU A 150 -29.53 3.82 3.31
N GLU A 151 -29.03 2.73 3.87
CA GLU A 151 -28.94 2.58 5.33
C GLU A 151 -27.96 3.58 5.93
N GLY A 152 -26.84 3.83 5.25
CA GLY A 152 -25.87 4.82 5.67
C GLY A 152 -26.41 6.24 5.70
N ALA A 153 -27.19 6.66 4.68
CA ALA A 153 -27.84 7.95 4.66
C ALA A 153 -28.84 8.09 5.83
N ARG A 154 -29.68 7.06 6.06
CA ARG A 154 -30.61 7.03 7.19
C ARG A 154 -29.87 7.18 8.54
N ARG A 155 -28.75 6.45 8.73
CA ARG A 155 -27.96 6.53 9.96
C ARG A 155 -27.29 7.88 10.16
N VAL A 156 -26.81 8.52 9.09
CA VAL A 156 -26.23 9.88 9.18
C VAL A 156 -27.28 10.90 9.63
N ASP A 157 -28.48 10.84 9.06
CA ASP A 157 -29.58 11.73 9.45
C ASP A 157 -29.97 11.51 10.92
N GLU A 158 -30.14 10.26 11.33
CA GLU A 158 -30.49 9.89 12.68
C GLU A 158 -29.37 10.26 13.67
N TRP A 159 -28.12 10.02 13.33
CA TRP A 159 -26.96 10.41 14.13
C TRP A 159 -26.89 11.91 14.38
N SER A 160 -27.24 12.72 13.39
CA SER A 160 -27.29 14.17 13.53
C SER A 160 -28.31 14.66 14.58
N GLN A 161 -29.36 13.88 14.83
CA GLN A 161 -30.35 14.16 15.89
C GLN A 161 -29.86 13.64 17.24
N ILE A 162 -29.21 12.44 17.25
CA ILE A 162 -28.64 11.84 18.45
C ILE A 162 -27.57 12.76 19.03
N GLU A 163 -26.65 13.29 18.22
CA GLU A 163 -25.57 14.17 18.65
C GLU A 163 -26.05 15.46 19.33
N LYS A 164 -27.21 15.99 18.92
CA LYS A 164 -27.82 17.16 19.58
C LYS A 164 -28.24 16.89 21.02
N LYS A 165 -28.64 15.67 21.35
CA LYS A 165 -29.09 15.26 22.68
C LYS A 165 -27.96 14.62 23.48
N ILE A 166 -27.04 13.91 22.79
CA ILE A 166 -25.91 13.17 23.35
C ILE A 166 -24.61 13.71 22.72
N PRO A 167 -24.20 14.96 22.97
CA PRO A 167 -23.01 15.57 22.35
C PRO A 167 -21.68 14.98 22.86
N SER A 168 -21.69 14.19 23.91
CA SER A 168 -20.53 13.48 24.44
C SER A 168 -20.95 12.19 25.12
N PHE A 169 -20.16 11.14 24.96
CA PHE A 169 -20.35 9.88 25.67
C PHE A 169 -19.88 9.89 27.13
N ASP A 170 -19.33 11.00 27.61
CA ASP A 170 -19.01 11.22 29.01
C ASP A 170 -20.23 11.71 29.84
N LEU A 171 -21.40 11.86 29.19
CA LEU A 171 -22.65 12.21 29.86
C LEU A 171 -23.18 11.08 30.70
N ILE A 172 -23.77 11.40 31.84
CA ILE A 172 -24.42 10.47 32.75
C ILE A 172 -25.92 10.71 32.70
N PHE A 173 -26.68 9.64 32.49
CA PHE A 173 -28.14 9.65 32.48
C PHE A 173 -28.69 8.74 33.54
N ALA A 174 -29.86 9.10 34.08
CA ALA A 174 -30.63 8.28 35.00
C ALA A 174 -32.10 8.28 34.61
N LEU A 175 -32.83 7.26 35.04
CA LEU A 175 -34.29 7.21 34.95
C LEU A 175 -34.88 8.46 35.61
N ASP A 176 -35.93 9.02 34.99
CA ASP A 176 -36.68 10.11 35.60
C ASP A 176 -37.77 9.53 36.52
N PRO A 177 -37.66 9.72 37.84
CA PRO A 177 -38.67 9.21 38.78
C PRO A 177 -40.07 9.80 38.59
N ALA A 178 -40.16 10.98 37.91
CA ALA A 178 -41.42 11.64 37.64
C ALA A 178 -42.19 11.04 36.43
N HIS A 179 -41.46 10.38 35.55
CA HIS A 179 -42.00 9.82 34.30
C HIS A 179 -41.39 8.43 34.03
N PRO A 180 -41.64 7.43 34.85
CA PRO A 180 -41.21 6.06 34.56
C PRO A 180 -41.95 5.54 33.35
N PRO A 181 -41.32 4.68 32.49
CA PRO A 181 -42.07 4.02 31.42
C PRO A 181 -43.18 3.15 32.02
N ASP A 182 -44.43 3.37 31.58
CA ASP A 182 -45.58 2.56 31.99
C ASP A 182 -45.51 1.17 31.34
N ASP A 183 -46.15 0.17 32.00
CA ASP A 183 -46.22 -1.22 31.50
C ASP A 183 -46.91 -1.34 30.12
N GLU A 184 -47.68 -0.32 29.70
CA GLU A 184 -48.34 -0.27 28.40
C GLU A 184 -47.45 0.24 27.24
N VAL A 185 -46.25 0.72 27.55
CA VAL A 185 -45.29 1.26 26.54
C VAL A 185 -44.42 0.14 25.99
N GLU A 186 -44.56 -0.15 24.69
CA GLU A 186 -43.68 -1.07 23.98
C GLU A 186 -42.29 -0.48 23.82
N LEU A 187 -41.38 -0.80 24.71
CA LEU A 187 -39.96 -0.50 24.57
C LEU A 187 -39.31 -1.49 23.59
N SER A 188 -38.40 -0.98 22.74
CA SER A 188 -37.62 -1.85 21.86
C SER A 188 -36.67 -2.77 22.66
N ALA A 189 -36.27 -3.88 22.07
CA ALA A 189 -35.31 -4.81 22.71
C ALA A 189 -33.99 -4.12 23.12
N ALA A 190 -33.55 -3.12 22.35
CA ALA A 190 -32.36 -2.32 22.65
C ALA A 190 -32.62 -1.40 23.86
N GLN A 191 -33.79 -0.77 23.95
CA GLN A 191 -34.17 0.07 25.10
C GLN A 191 -34.27 -0.76 26.38
N HIS A 192 -34.85 -1.98 26.34
CA HIS A 192 -34.88 -2.87 27.50
C HIS A 192 -33.47 -3.25 28.01
N ARG A 193 -32.50 -3.39 27.12
CA ARG A 193 -31.12 -3.70 27.51
C ARG A 193 -30.39 -2.56 28.18
N ILE A 194 -30.61 -1.32 27.73
CA ILE A 194 -29.91 -0.16 28.28
C ILE A 194 -30.58 0.41 29.53
N LEU A 195 -31.88 0.25 29.67
CA LEU A 195 -32.66 0.85 30.75
C LEU A 195 -32.14 0.51 32.16
N PRO A 196 -31.77 -0.75 32.49
CA PRO A 196 -31.21 -1.11 33.80
C PRO A 196 -29.82 -0.52 34.07
N LEU A 197 -29.11 -0.08 33.01
CA LEU A 197 -27.77 0.47 33.11
C LEU A 197 -27.78 2.00 33.34
N LEU A 198 -28.95 2.64 33.22
CA LEU A 198 -29.11 4.09 33.41
C LEU A 198 -29.40 4.41 34.87
N ASP A 199 -28.45 4.13 35.75
CA ASP A 199 -28.54 4.26 37.20
C ASP A 199 -28.06 5.61 37.75
N GLY A 200 -27.60 6.51 36.89
CA GLY A 200 -27.05 7.80 37.29
C GLY A 200 -25.58 7.77 37.74
N THR A 201 -24.93 6.64 37.63
CA THR A 201 -23.50 6.49 37.96
C THR A 201 -22.63 6.20 36.74
N ARG A 202 -23.17 5.49 35.74
CA ARG A 202 -22.49 5.14 34.49
C ARG A 202 -22.59 6.24 33.46
N ASP A 203 -21.49 6.59 32.82
CA ASP A 203 -21.51 7.41 31.61
C ASP A 203 -22.00 6.60 30.40
N VAL A 204 -22.37 7.30 29.32
CA VAL A 204 -22.88 6.67 28.10
C VAL A 204 -21.90 5.64 27.53
N ARG A 205 -20.59 5.88 27.64
CA ARG A 205 -19.55 4.97 27.19
C ARG A 205 -19.58 3.64 27.96
N GLN A 206 -19.71 3.71 29.28
CA GLN A 206 -19.84 2.51 30.13
C GLN A 206 -21.13 1.75 29.85
N VAL A 207 -22.24 2.47 29.61
CA VAL A 207 -23.51 1.85 29.19
C VAL A 207 -23.34 1.11 27.86
N MET A 208 -22.68 1.73 26.86
CA MET A 208 -22.39 1.10 25.57
C MET A 208 -21.49 -0.14 25.68
N ASP A 209 -20.50 -0.11 26.57
CA ASP A 209 -19.61 -1.25 26.79
C ASP A 209 -20.32 -2.44 27.46
N GLU A 210 -21.32 -2.18 28.33
CA GLU A 210 -22.03 -3.19 29.14
C GLU A 210 -23.31 -3.72 28.47
N CYS A 211 -23.98 -2.91 27.59
CA CYS A 211 -25.28 -3.30 27.03
C CYS A 211 -25.23 -4.37 25.93
N ALA A 212 -24.02 -4.77 25.49
CA ALA A 212 -23.82 -5.75 24.41
C ALA A 212 -24.49 -5.36 23.06
N LEU A 213 -24.68 -4.05 22.81
CA LEU A 213 -25.18 -3.50 21.56
C LEU A 213 -24.05 -2.83 20.79
N ILE A 214 -24.23 -2.68 19.48
CA ILE A 214 -23.35 -1.83 18.68
C ILE A 214 -23.59 -0.35 19.01
N GLU A 215 -22.58 0.48 18.77
CA GLU A 215 -22.58 1.89 19.18
C GLU A 215 -23.81 2.66 18.71
N PHE A 216 -24.19 2.48 17.43
CA PHE A 216 -25.35 3.15 16.85
C PHE A 216 -26.66 2.71 17.51
N GLU A 217 -26.88 1.41 17.70
CA GLU A 217 -28.10 0.89 18.32
C GLU A 217 -28.25 1.36 19.77
N ALA A 218 -27.15 1.37 20.52
CA ALA A 218 -27.16 1.84 21.90
C ALA A 218 -27.47 3.35 21.97
N ALA A 219 -26.84 4.14 21.10
CA ALA A 219 -27.07 5.59 21.03
C ALA A 219 -28.51 5.93 20.59
N ALA A 220 -29.05 5.22 19.59
CA ALA A 220 -30.40 5.39 19.11
C ALA A 220 -31.45 5.00 20.17
N ALA A 221 -31.21 3.89 20.89
CA ALA A 221 -32.07 3.46 21.98
C ALA A 221 -32.09 4.48 23.14
N LEU A 222 -30.93 4.99 23.53
CA LEU A 222 -30.81 6.04 24.54
C LEU A 222 -31.49 7.35 24.07
N PHE A 223 -31.27 7.75 22.82
CA PHE A 223 -31.94 8.92 22.23
C PHE A 223 -33.46 8.78 22.28
N GLY A 224 -34.01 7.60 21.98
CA GLY A 224 -35.43 7.32 22.09
C GLY A 224 -35.95 7.50 23.51
N LEU A 225 -35.25 6.97 24.52
CA LEU A 225 -35.61 7.12 25.93
C LEU A 225 -35.54 8.59 26.41
N ILE A 226 -34.53 9.36 25.96
CA ILE A 226 -34.39 10.79 26.25
C ILE A 226 -35.55 11.57 25.60
N THR A 227 -35.91 11.22 24.37
CA THR A 227 -36.97 11.94 23.63
C THR A 227 -38.34 11.66 24.20
N ALA A 228 -38.57 10.44 24.70
CA ALA A 228 -39.79 10.06 25.40
C ALA A 228 -39.88 10.68 26.83
N GLY A 229 -38.79 11.26 27.34
CA GLY A 229 -38.77 11.85 28.67
C GLY A 229 -38.55 10.86 29.82
N TYR A 230 -38.24 9.57 29.54
CA TYR A 230 -38.06 8.55 30.58
C TYR A 230 -36.71 8.66 31.30
N VAL A 231 -35.75 9.35 30.68
CA VAL A 231 -34.41 9.52 31.24
C VAL A 231 -33.99 11.01 31.21
N ARG A 232 -33.30 11.41 32.25
CA ARG A 232 -32.76 12.76 32.39
C ARG A 232 -31.25 12.74 32.54
N ARG A 233 -30.61 13.80 32.05
CA ARG A 233 -29.17 14.02 32.27
C ARG A 233 -28.92 14.38 33.74
N VAL A 234 -28.00 13.64 34.39
CA VAL A 234 -27.67 13.82 35.82
C VAL A 234 -26.31 14.53 35.97
N GLY A 235 -25.40 14.30 35.01
CA GLY A 235 -24.08 14.86 35.11
C GLY A 235 -23.19 14.54 33.92
N THR A 236 -21.92 14.74 34.13
CA THR A 236 -20.85 14.37 33.22
C THR A 236 -19.81 13.61 34.04
N SER A 237 -19.28 12.51 33.54
CA SER A 237 -18.23 11.79 34.26
C SER A 237 -17.04 12.70 34.45
N ALA A 238 -16.74 13.00 35.72
CA ALA A 238 -15.57 13.79 36.12
C ALA A 238 -14.29 12.92 36.12
N LYS A 239 -14.16 11.98 35.21
CA LYS A 239 -12.84 11.41 34.96
C LYS A 239 -12.04 12.46 34.21
N PRO A 240 -11.01 13.09 34.86
CA PRO A 240 -9.97 13.71 34.11
C PRO A 240 -9.58 12.62 33.11
N GLN A 241 -9.50 12.93 31.83
CA GLN A 241 -8.65 12.12 30.94
C GLN A 241 -7.31 12.10 31.67
N ALA A 242 -7.04 11.01 32.40
CA ALA A 242 -5.69 10.77 32.90
C ALA A 242 -4.80 11.00 31.68
N PRO A 243 -3.77 11.86 31.77
CA PRO A 243 -2.92 12.13 30.62
C PRO A 243 -2.58 10.75 30.08
N ARG A 244 -3.05 10.45 28.86
CA ARG A 244 -2.83 9.13 28.26
C ARG A 244 -1.35 8.91 28.39
N ALA A 245 -0.96 7.82 29.08
CA ALA A 245 0.44 7.57 29.33
C ALA A 245 1.16 7.75 28.01
N ASN A 246 2.35 8.34 27.98
CA ASN A 246 3.09 8.60 26.73
C ASN A 246 3.11 7.36 25.81
N ASP A 247 3.11 6.18 26.40
CA ASP A 247 3.05 4.89 25.68
C ASP A 247 1.77 4.70 24.85
N THR A 248 0.60 5.06 25.38
CA THR A 248 -0.66 4.97 24.63
C THR A 248 -0.68 5.96 23.47
N ARG A 249 -0.18 7.18 23.69
CA ARG A 249 -0.08 8.19 22.60
C ARG A 249 0.90 7.76 21.52
N VAL A 250 2.05 7.23 21.91
CA VAL A 250 3.04 6.67 20.97
C VAL A 250 2.40 5.56 20.13
N GLN A 251 1.67 4.63 20.76
CA GLN A 251 1.02 3.54 20.05
C GLN A 251 -0.06 4.04 19.06
N GLU A 252 -0.84 5.06 19.47
CA GLU A 252 -1.84 5.69 18.59
C GLU A 252 -1.20 6.31 17.35
N HIS A 253 -0.13 7.09 17.52
CA HIS A 253 0.62 7.68 16.41
C HIS A 253 1.30 6.63 15.53
N GLN A 254 1.86 5.56 16.12
CA GLN A 254 2.42 4.44 15.36
C GLN A 254 1.36 3.77 14.49
N ASN A 255 0.19 3.46 15.05
CA ASN A 255 -0.91 2.83 14.31
C ASN A 255 -1.38 3.70 13.14
N LEU A 256 -1.55 5.00 13.38
CA LEU A 256 -1.90 5.97 12.34
C LEU A 256 -0.82 6.06 11.27
N GLY A 257 0.45 6.18 11.67
CA GLY A 257 1.59 6.24 10.75
C GLY A 257 1.69 5.01 9.86
N ILE A 258 1.50 3.80 10.41
CA ILE A 258 1.49 2.55 9.65
C ILE A 258 0.32 2.53 8.65
N ALA A 259 -0.86 2.94 9.09
CA ALA A 259 -2.04 2.96 8.24
C ALA A 259 -1.88 3.95 7.07
N PHE A 260 -1.40 5.17 7.33
CA PHE A 260 -1.07 6.15 6.30
C PHE A 260 0.01 5.64 5.32
N TYR A 261 1.05 4.98 5.84
CA TYR A 261 2.11 4.41 5.00
C TYR A 261 1.58 3.32 4.05
N ARG A 262 0.72 2.42 4.56
CA ARG A 262 0.10 1.33 3.77
C ARG A 262 -0.84 1.85 2.69
N THR A 263 -1.50 2.97 2.94
CA THR A 263 -2.45 3.59 2.01
C THR A 263 -1.81 4.65 1.10
N GLY A 264 -0.47 4.72 1.05
CA GLY A 264 0.25 5.65 0.18
C GLY A 264 0.20 7.13 0.58
N MET A 265 -0.41 7.46 1.73
CA MET A 265 -0.45 8.83 2.29
C MET A 265 0.86 9.13 3.03
N LEU A 266 1.94 9.30 2.25
CA LEU A 266 3.30 9.32 2.78
C LEU A 266 3.59 10.56 3.64
N ASP A 267 3.02 11.71 3.32
CA ASP A 267 3.24 12.96 4.07
C ASP A 267 2.56 12.90 5.44
N GLU A 268 1.37 12.29 5.51
CA GLU A 268 0.64 12.03 6.74
C GLU A 268 1.40 11.02 7.60
N ALA A 269 1.84 9.91 6.99
CA ALA A 269 2.66 8.90 7.66
C ALA A 269 3.92 9.51 8.27
N GLN A 270 4.61 10.37 7.53
CA GLN A 270 5.81 11.07 8.00
C GLN A 270 5.52 11.95 9.21
N ARG A 271 4.41 12.68 9.21
CA ARG A 271 4.01 13.51 10.35
C ARG A 271 3.77 12.68 11.60
N GLU A 272 3.07 11.55 11.47
CA GLU A 272 2.78 10.70 12.62
C GLU A 272 4.03 10.02 13.16
N PHE A 273 4.93 9.51 12.32
CA PHE A 273 6.18 8.91 12.79
C PHE A 273 7.17 9.94 13.36
N ARG A 274 7.16 11.20 12.89
CA ARG A 274 7.92 12.29 13.55
C ARG A 274 7.39 12.54 14.96
N ARG A 275 6.06 12.56 15.16
CA ARG A 275 5.47 12.68 16.51
C ARG A 275 5.87 11.52 17.43
N VAL A 276 5.97 10.29 16.88
CA VAL A 276 6.50 9.14 17.64
C VAL A 276 7.95 9.40 18.04
N ALA A 277 8.81 9.83 17.11
CA ALA A 277 10.21 10.13 17.39
C ALA A 277 10.38 11.29 18.39
N ASP A 278 9.52 12.31 18.35
CA ASP A 278 9.51 13.41 19.33
C ASP A 278 9.12 12.93 20.74
N LEU A 279 8.15 12.00 20.84
CA LEU A 279 7.69 11.44 22.11
C LEU A 279 8.65 10.35 22.66
N ARG A 280 9.31 9.63 21.77
CA ARG A 280 10.25 8.54 22.06
C ARG A 280 11.38 8.56 21.04
N PRO A 281 12.46 9.34 21.29
CA PRO A 281 13.58 9.49 20.36
C PRO A 281 14.34 8.20 20.06
N ASP A 282 14.27 7.22 20.95
CA ASP A 282 14.90 5.89 20.83
C ASP A 282 14.00 4.84 20.16
N ASP A 283 12.86 5.24 19.59
CA ASP A 283 11.97 4.33 18.87
C ASP A 283 12.53 3.98 17.48
N GLY A 284 13.30 2.90 17.41
CA GLY A 284 13.88 2.41 16.15
C GLY A 284 12.84 2.04 15.09
N ALA A 285 11.57 1.76 15.47
CA ALA A 285 10.51 1.50 14.50
C ALA A 285 10.04 2.78 13.81
N ALA A 286 9.94 3.89 14.55
CA ALA A 286 9.59 5.18 13.96
C ALA A 286 10.63 5.62 12.93
N HIS A 287 11.93 5.54 13.28
CA HIS A 287 13.02 5.84 12.34
C HIS A 287 13.02 4.91 11.13
N PHE A 288 12.72 3.62 11.32
CA PHE A 288 12.60 2.68 10.21
C PHE A 288 11.50 3.08 9.21
N TYR A 289 10.30 3.42 9.68
CA TYR A 289 9.23 3.86 8.78
C TYR A 289 9.52 5.22 8.13
N LEU A 290 10.15 6.17 8.84
CA LEU A 290 10.61 7.43 8.24
C LEU A 290 11.61 7.17 7.11
N GLY A 291 12.52 6.23 7.30
CA GLY A 291 13.44 5.79 6.26
C GLY A 291 12.74 5.14 5.06
N LEU A 292 11.77 4.26 5.28
CA LEU A 292 10.97 3.66 4.19
C LEU A 292 10.18 4.72 3.41
N ILE A 293 9.67 5.76 4.09
CA ILE A 293 9.01 6.88 3.44
C ILE A 293 10.01 7.65 2.57
N GLY A 294 11.21 7.91 3.09
CA GLY A 294 12.30 8.53 2.32
C GLY A 294 12.63 7.76 1.06
N LEU A 295 12.73 6.42 1.14
CA LEU A 295 12.94 5.55 -0.02
C LEU A 295 11.81 5.68 -1.07
N LYS A 296 10.53 5.65 -0.63
CA LYS A 296 9.39 5.82 -1.54
C LYS A 296 9.33 7.19 -2.21
N GLN A 297 9.86 8.21 -1.56
CA GLN A 297 9.91 9.58 -2.07
C GLN A 297 11.23 9.92 -2.79
N ALA A 298 12.07 8.92 -3.04
CA ALA A 298 13.39 9.06 -3.66
C ALA A 298 14.36 10.06 -2.94
N ARG A 299 14.15 10.28 -1.64
CA ARG A 299 15.01 11.10 -0.79
C ARG A 299 16.13 10.23 -0.19
N TRP A 300 16.99 9.75 -1.07
CA TRP A 300 17.96 8.69 -0.76
C TRP A 300 18.94 9.03 0.37
N LEU A 301 19.48 10.26 0.39
CA LEU A 301 20.43 10.70 1.43
C LEU A 301 19.76 10.76 2.80
N GLU A 302 18.60 11.40 2.90
CA GLU A 302 17.81 11.45 4.14
C GLU A 302 17.43 10.04 4.61
N ALA A 303 17.08 9.15 3.67
CA ALA A 303 16.74 7.77 3.98
C ALA A 303 17.93 7.01 4.60
N VAL A 304 19.16 7.20 4.10
CA VAL A 304 20.38 6.59 4.69
C VAL A 304 20.53 7.02 6.13
N ASP A 305 20.50 8.33 6.42
CA ASP A 305 20.73 8.86 7.77
C ASP A 305 19.70 8.32 8.78
N VAL A 306 18.43 8.33 8.38
CA VAL A 306 17.33 7.88 9.27
C VAL A 306 17.33 6.36 9.42
N LEU A 307 17.65 5.59 8.36
CA LEU A 307 17.74 4.13 8.44
C LEU A 307 18.95 3.68 9.26
N GLN A 308 20.04 4.43 9.25
CA GLN A 308 21.19 4.15 10.09
C GLN A 308 20.82 4.29 11.58
N GLN A 309 20.08 5.35 11.94
CA GLN A 309 19.51 5.48 13.30
C GLN A 309 18.56 4.31 13.61
N ALA A 310 17.69 3.92 12.67
CA ALA A 310 16.80 2.78 12.86
C ALA A 310 17.56 1.46 13.12
N VAL A 311 18.70 1.25 12.45
CA VAL A 311 19.56 0.09 12.65
C VAL A 311 20.22 0.11 14.03
N GLU A 312 20.72 1.25 14.46
CA GLU A 312 21.39 1.42 15.77
C GLU A 312 20.39 1.23 16.92
N LEU A 313 19.25 1.93 16.87
CA LEU A 313 18.23 1.91 17.93
C LEU A 313 17.39 0.62 17.91
N GLY A 314 17.13 0.07 16.73
CA GLY A 314 16.27 -1.09 16.54
C GLY A 314 16.96 -2.46 16.71
N GLY A 315 18.24 -2.50 17.13
CA GLY A 315 19.00 -3.73 17.34
C GLY A 315 19.42 -4.42 16.04
N ARG A 316 19.70 -3.66 14.99
CA ARG A 316 20.23 -4.14 13.69
C ARG A 316 19.33 -5.21 13.05
N ARG A 317 18.03 -4.95 12.98
CA ARG A 317 17.04 -5.88 12.40
C ARG A 317 17.28 -6.07 10.89
N PRO A 318 17.14 -7.29 10.34
CA PRO A 318 17.36 -7.57 8.91
C PRO A 318 16.56 -6.66 7.99
N ALA A 319 15.31 -6.31 8.34
CA ALA A 319 14.47 -5.42 7.54
C ALA A 319 15.03 -3.98 7.45
N ALA A 320 15.61 -3.45 8.55
CA ALA A 320 16.23 -2.13 8.56
C ALA A 320 17.54 -2.11 7.78
N LEU A 321 18.36 -3.15 7.95
CA LEU A 321 19.60 -3.35 7.17
C LEU A 321 19.31 -3.50 5.68
N HIS A 322 18.29 -4.25 5.30
CA HIS A 322 17.84 -4.36 3.91
C HIS A 322 17.43 -3.01 3.33
N ALA A 323 16.61 -2.23 4.07
CA ALA A 323 16.19 -0.91 3.62
C ALA A 323 17.39 0.06 3.47
N LEU A 324 18.35 0.01 4.41
CA LEU A 324 19.59 0.79 4.35
C LEU A 324 20.44 0.40 3.13
N ALA A 325 20.54 -0.90 2.84
CA ALA A 325 21.23 -1.39 1.66
C ALA A 325 20.62 -0.87 0.38
N VAL A 326 19.27 -0.88 0.26
CA VAL A 326 18.55 -0.29 -0.88
C VAL A 326 18.86 1.21 -1.01
N ALA A 327 18.87 1.96 0.10
CA ALA A 327 19.19 3.39 0.07
C ALA A 327 20.63 3.65 -0.45
N HIS A 328 21.61 2.89 0.02
CA HIS A 328 22.99 2.97 -0.47
C HIS A 328 23.10 2.58 -1.95
N GLU A 329 22.39 1.53 -2.39
CA GLU A 329 22.34 1.10 -3.78
C GLU A 329 21.83 2.21 -4.73
N GLN A 330 20.77 2.94 -4.31
CA GLN A 330 20.22 4.05 -5.09
C GLN A 330 21.18 5.24 -5.19
N LEU A 331 22.06 5.42 -4.22
CA LEU A 331 23.12 6.42 -4.23
C LEU A 331 24.40 5.96 -4.99
N GLY A 332 24.41 4.74 -5.54
CA GLY A 332 25.60 4.17 -6.16
C GLY A 332 26.69 3.76 -5.18
N ARG A 333 26.42 3.79 -3.87
CA ARG A 333 27.33 3.34 -2.81
C ARG A 333 27.27 1.82 -2.67
N LEU A 334 27.79 1.13 -3.72
CA LEU A 334 27.57 -0.32 -3.87
C LEU A 334 28.31 -1.15 -2.83
N ALA A 335 29.46 -0.68 -2.33
CA ALA A 335 30.21 -1.38 -1.28
C ALA A 335 29.48 -1.36 0.07
N GLU A 336 28.90 -0.21 0.43
CA GLU A 336 28.11 -0.04 1.65
C GLU A 336 26.79 -0.82 1.55
N ALA A 337 26.17 -0.85 0.37
CA ALA A 337 24.97 -1.65 0.12
C ALA A 337 25.25 -3.14 0.33
N GLU A 338 26.34 -3.65 -0.23
CA GLU A 338 26.75 -5.04 -0.07
C GLU A 338 27.04 -5.40 1.38
N ALA A 339 27.75 -4.54 2.11
CA ALA A 339 28.03 -4.74 3.53
C ALA A 339 26.72 -4.85 4.36
N ALA A 340 25.75 -3.97 4.08
CA ALA A 340 24.46 -4.00 4.76
C ALA A 340 23.63 -5.24 4.40
N TYR A 341 23.64 -5.70 3.14
CA TYR A 341 23.00 -6.95 2.75
C TYR A 341 23.67 -8.17 3.39
N ALA A 342 25.01 -8.21 3.42
CA ALA A 342 25.75 -9.29 4.04
C ALA A 342 25.44 -9.40 5.54
N GLU A 343 25.39 -8.27 6.23
CA GLU A 343 24.99 -8.24 7.63
C GLU A 343 23.55 -8.69 7.84
N ALA A 344 22.61 -8.23 6.99
CA ALA A 344 21.21 -8.64 7.04
C ALA A 344 21.05 -10.17 6.88
N ALA A 345 21.79 -10.76 5.93
CA ALA A 345 21.78 -12.20 5.69
C ALA A 345 22.37 -13.01 6.85
N GLY A 346 23.37 -12.47 7.56
CA GLY A 346 24.04 -13.15 8.68
C GLY A 346 23.29 -13.13 10.03
N LYS A 347 22.20 -12.32 10.16
CA LYS A 347 21.57 -12.06 11.46
C LYS A 347 20.57 -13.11 11.94
N SER A 348 19.91 -13.85 11.04
CA SER A 348 18.94 -14.88 11.42
C SER A 348 18.59 -15.75 10.21
N ARG A 349 17.34 -16.22 10.13
CA ARG A 349 16.87 -16.98 8.97
C ARG A 349 17.04 -16.13 7.71
N GLU A 350 17.86 -16.60 6.76
CA GLU A 350 18.07 -15.93 5.46
C GLU A 350 16.73 -15.60 4.79
N GLU A 351 16.57 -14.35 4.38
CA GLU A 351 15.37 -13.89 3.68
C GLU A 351 15.65 -13.79 2.18
N PRO A 352 14.83 -14.44 1.30
CA PRO A 352 15.05 -14.40 -0.15
C PRO A 352 15.19 -12.99 -0.72
N ARG A 353 14.42 -12.03 -0.21
CA ARG A 353 14.47 -10.64 -0.66
C ARG A 353 15.83 -9.96 -0.43
N VAL A 354 16.49 -10.29 0.68
CA VAL A 354 17.83 -9.78 1.03
C VAL A 354 18.86 -10.33 0.05
N LEU A 355 18.81 -11.64 -0.23
CA LEU A 355 19.71 -12.30 -1.16
C LEU A 355 19.52 -11.83 -2.61
N ILE A 356 18.27 -11.57 -3.02
CA ILE A 356 17.96 -10.99 -4.34
C ILE A 356 18.55 -9.59 -4.45
N GLY A 357 18.35 -8.73 -3.45
CA GLY A 357 18.94 -7.39 -3.43
C GLY A 357 20.47 -7.43 -3.48
N TRP A 358 21.09 -8.33 -2.71
CA TRP A 358 22.54 -8.54 -2.77
C TRP A 358 23.01 -8.99 -4.16
N GLY A 359 22.32 -9.94 -4.78
CA GLY A 359 22.62 -10.40 -6.14
C GLY A 359 22.54 -9.27 -7.18
N VAL A 360 21.52 -8.40 -7.07
CA VAL A 360 21.39 -7.20 -7.92
C VAL A 360 22.55 -6.23 -7.71
N THR A 361 22.92 -5.97 -6.46
CA THR A 361 24.07 -5.10 -6.14
C THR A 361 25.39 -5.68 -6.67
N ALA A 362 25.59 -6.99 -6.59
CA ALA A 362 26.75 -7.66 -7.15
C ALA A 362 26.82 -7.50 -8.69
N LEU A 363 25.69 -7.62 -9.40
CA LEU A 363 25.62 -7.32 -10.84
C LEU A 363 26.01 -5.87 -11.16
N LYS A 364 25.54 -4.90 -10.39
CA LYS A 364 25.94 -3.50 -10.55
C LYS A 364 27.43 -3.27 -10.31
N ARG A 365 28.06 -4.10 -9.50
CA ARG A 365 29.51 -4.12 -9.27
C ARG A 365 30.29 -4.92 -10.32
N ASN A 366 29.60 -5.46 -11.32
CA ASN A 366 30.17 -6.34 -12.35
C ASN A 366 30.74 -7.65 -11.78
N ASP A 367 30.07 -8.21 -10.76
CA ASP A 367 30.41 -9.49 -10.14
C ASP A 367 29.26 -10.50 -10.33
N PRO A 368 29.18 -11.11 -11.53
CA PRO A 368 28.09 -12.05 -11.85
C PRO A 368 28.20 -13.38 -11.08
N GLU A 369 29.38 -13.77 -10.61
CA GLU A 369 29.56 -15.01 -9.85
C GLU A 369 28.91 -14.91 -8.48
N VAL A 370 29.18 -13.83 -7.74
CA VAL A 370 28.52 -13.56 -6.46
C VAL A 370 27.01 -13.42 -6.67
N ALA A 371 26.58 -12.75 -7.75
CA ALA A 371 25.16 -12.60 -8.07
C ALA A 371 24.47 -13.96 -8.23
N LEU A 372 25.03 -14.87 -9.04
CA LEU A 372 24.48 -16.20 -9.26
C LEU A 372 24.35 -16.98 -7.95
N ASN A 373 25.40 -17.00 -7.13
CA ASN A 373 25.40 -17.70 -5.84
C ASN A 373 24.25 -17.21 -4.94
N ARG A 374 24.08 -15.87 -4.81
CA ARG A 374 23.01 -15.28 -3.97
C ARG A 374 21.62 -15.54 -4.53
N LEU A 375 21.44 -15.45 -5.84
CA LEU A 375 20.15 -15.68 -6.51
C LEU A 375 19.75 -17.17 -6.48
N GLN A 376 20.69 -18.10 -6.63
CA GLN A 376 20.45 -19.53 -6.46
C GLN A 376 20.01 -19.85 -5.04
N ARG A 377 20.70 -19.31 -4.05
CA ARG A 377 20.34 -19.47 -2.64
C ARG A 377 18.94 -18.90 -2.34
N ALA A 378 18.60 -17.75 -2.92
CA ALA A 378 17.25 -17.19 -2.82
C ALA A 378 16.19 -18.12 -3.41
N ALA A 379 16.47 -18.77 -4.55
CA ALA A 379 15.57 -19.72 -5.19
C ALA A 379 15.33 -20.97 -4.33
N GLU A 380 16.36 -21.51 -3.69
CA GLU A 380 16.25 -22.64 -2.76
C GLU A 380 15.30 -22.30 -1.59
N LEU A 381 15.43 -21.10 -1.01
CA LEU A 381 14.59 -20.65 0.09
C LEU A 381 13.14 -20.35 -0.34
N LEU A 382 12.93 -19.98 -1.59
CA LEU A 382 11.60 -19.80 -2.15
C LEU A 382 10.89 -21.12 -2.43
N GLY A 383 11.65 -22.19 -2.72
CA GLY A 383 11.10 -23.51 -3.08
C GLY A 383 10.16 -23.40 -4.29
N ASP A 384 8.93 -23.96 -4.16
CA ASP A 384 7.92 -23.96 -5.23
C ASP A 384 7.17 -22.63 -5.39
N ARG A 385 7.44 -21.63 -4.56
CA ARG A 385 6.81 -20.31 -4.68
C ARG A 385 7.26 -19.61 -5.96
N VAL A 386 6.33 -18.92 -6.61
CA VAL A 386 6.64 -18.09 -7.79
C VAL A 386 7.71 -17.07 -7.40
N ARG A 387 8.79 -17.05 -8.15
CA ARG A 387 9.90 -16.12 -7.94
C ARG A 387 9.49 -14.71 -8.38
N PRO A 388 9.97 -13.65 -7.72
CA PRO A 388 9.62 -12.27 -8.12
C PRO A 388 10.29 -11.89 -9.45
N PRO A 389 9.71 -10.94 -10.22
CA PRO A 389 10.27 -10.48 -11.50
C PRO A 389 11.74 -10.06 -11.42
N THR A 390 12.13 -9.40 -10.33
CA THR A 390 13.52 -8.97 -10.09
C THR A 390 14.51 -10.14 -10.04
N TRP A 391 14.09 -11.27 -9.45
CA TRP A 391 14.92 -12.48 -9.41
C TRP A 391 15.18 -13.01 -10.80
N TYR A 392 14.13 -13.14 -11.63
CA TYR A 392 14.26 -13.64 -12.99
C TYR A 392 15.18 -12.76 -13.83
N TRP A 393 14.97 -11.44 -13.76
CA TRP A 393 15.81 -10.47 -14.46
C TRP A 393 17.27 -10.59 -14.05
N ALA A 394 17.54 -10.56 -12.75
CA ALA A 394 18.90 -10.61 -12.23
C ALA A 394 19.59 -11.95 -12.56
N MET A 395 18.85 -13.07 -12.44
CA MET A 395 19.37 -14.41 -12.75
C MET A 395 19.71 -14.54 -14.24
N ALA A 396 18.81 -14.11 -15.14
CA ALA A 396 19.07 -14.15 -16.58
C ALA A 396 20.27 -13.27 -16.97
N LEU A 397 20.38 -12.07 -16.39
CA LEU A 397 21.50 -11.17 -16.64
C LEU A 397 22.82 -11.76 -16.12
N ALA A 398 22.83 -12.27 -14.89
CA ALA A 398 24.03 -12.89 -14.28
C ALA A 398 24.52 -14.08 -15.12
N THR A 399 23.61 -14.93 -15.56
CA THR A 399 23.91 -16.10 -16.39
C THR A 399 24.45 -15.68 -17.77
N ALA A 400 23.84 -14.66 -18.40
CA ALA A 400 24.33 -14.12 -19.67
C ALA A 400 25.74 -13.49 -19.54
N CYS A 401 26.03 -12.79 -18.42
CA CYS A 401 27.35 -12.22 -18.13
C CYS A 401 28.44 -13.31 -17.94
N GLN A 402 28.06 -14.52 -17.53
CA GLN A 402 28.97 -15.68 -17.47
C GLN A 402 29.16 -16.36 -18.85
N GLY A 403 28.51 -15.85 -19.89
CA GLY A 403 28.61 -16.39 -21.26
C GLY A 403 27.63 -17.51 -21.57
N ASP A 404 26.79 -17.93 -20.64
CA ASP A 404 25.77 -18.96 -20.87
C ASP A 404 24.45 -18.34 -21.36
N LEU A 405 24.42 -17.99 -22.64
CA LEU A 405 23.25 -17.38 -23.25
C LEU A 405 22.05 -18.34 -23.34
N VAL A 406 22.30 -19.65 -23.44
CA VAL A 406 21.24 -20.66 -23.51
C VAL A 406 20.47 -20.73 -22.19
N ALA A 407 21.19 -20.90 -21.08
CA ALA A 407 20.56 -20.90 -19.76
C ALA A 407 19.91 -19.54 -19.43
N ALA A 408 20.49 -18.42 -19.87
CA ALA A 408 19.88 -17.09 -19.70
C ALA A 408 18.53 -16.97 -20.42
N LEU A 409 18.42 -17.51 -21.63
CA LEU A 409 17.17 -17.58 -22.40
C LEU A 409 16.13 -18.47 -21.71
N GLU A 410 16.52 -19.63 -21.17
CA GLU A 410 15.60 -20.50 -20.41
C GLU A 410 15.01 -19.77 -19.20
N VAL A 411 15.85 -19.06 -18.43
CA VAL A 411 15.38 -18.26 -17.29
C VAL A 411 14.45 -17.14 -17.74
N ALA A 412 14.75 -16.44 -18.84
CA ALA A 412 13.92 -15.36 -19.36
C ALA A 412 12.58 -15.87 -19.92
N HIS A 413 12.53 -17.03 -20.57
CA HIS A 413 11.28 -17.68 -20.97
C HIS A 413 10.43 -18.10 -19.77
N ALA A 414 11.06 -18.69 -18.75
CA ALA A 414 10.37 -19.00 -17.49
C ALA A 414 9.80 -17.74 -16.80
N ALA A 415 10.51 -16.61 -16.90
CA ALA A 415 10.05 -15.32 -16.38
C ALA A 415 8.74 -14.85 -17.02
N VAL A 416 8.67 -14.87 -18.35
CA VAL A 416 7.48 -14.46 -19.12
C VAL A 416 6.31 -15.40 -18.87
N THR A 417 6.58 -16.71 -18.69
CA THR A 417 5.56 -17.71 -18.34
C THR A 417 5.02 -17.48 -16.93
N ALA A 418 5.88 -17.18 -15.95
CA ALA A 418 5.47 -16.94 -14.57
C ALA A 418 4.77 -15.59 -14.38
N HIS A 419 5.08 -14.60 -15.21
CA HIS A 419 4.56 -13.24 -15.13
C HIS A 419 4.10 -12.75 -16.52
N PRO A 420 3.00 -13.30 -17.08
CA PRO A 420 2.60 -13.07 -18.46
C PRO A 420 2.23 -11.62 -18.80
N GLY A 421 1.88 -10.79 -17.82
CA GLY A 421 1.58 -9.35 -18.01
C GLY A 421 2.77 -8.41 -17.75
N SER A 422 4.00 -8.93 -17.71
CA SER A 422 5.16 -8.10 -17.40
C SER A 422 5.90 -7.64 -18.65
N ALA A 423 5.58 -6.46 -19.14
CA ALA A 423 6.28 -5.84 -20.27
C ALA A 423 7.80 -5.69 -20.04
N PRO A 424 8.33 -5.34 -18.82
CA PRO A 424 9.78 -5.33 -18.58
C PRO A 424 10.45 -6.69 -18.77
N LEU A 425 9.83 -7.80 -18.33
CA LEU A 425 10.42 -9.13 -18.51
C LEU A 425 10.42 -9.56 -19.98
N ARG A 426 9.39 -9.21 -20.76
CA ARG A 426 9.40 -9.43 -22.22
C ARG A 426 10.48 -8.63 -22.92
N ASN A 427 10.70 -7.38 -22.48
CA ASN A 427 11.81 -6.56 -22.99
C ASN A 427 13.16 -7.23 -22.73
N ASN A 428 13.37 -7.78 -21.54
CA ASN A 428 14.61 -8.46 -21.21
C ASN A 428 14.82 -9.74 -22.03
N LEU A 429 13.75 -10.53 -22.22
CA LEU A 429 13.78 -11.69 -23.12
C LEU A 429 14.12 -11.27 -24.55
N ALA A 430 13.54 -10.17 -25.05
CA ALA A 430 13.82 -9.68 -26.40
C ALA A 430 15.30 -9.31 -26.59
N VAL A 431 15.94 -8.69 -25.60
CA VAL A 431 17.38 -8.37 -25.65
C VAL A 431 18.23 -9.65 -25.72
N LEU A 432 17.88 -10.69 -24.96
CA LEU A 432 18.60 -11.97 -25.00
C LEU A 432 18.37 -12.70 -26.34
N LEU A 433 17.15 -12.67 -26.89
CA LEU A 433 16.85 -13.22 -28.23
C LEU A 433 17.63 -12.50 -29.31
N GLU A 434 17.76 -11.17 -29.23
CA GLU A 434 18.58 -10.40 -30.15
C GLU A 434 20.06 -10.79 -30.06
N LEU A 435 20.59 -10.97 -28.85
CA LEU A 435 21.96 -11.44 -28.64
C LEU A 435 22.20 -12.86 -29.18
N SER A 436 21.17 -13.71 -29.18
CA SER A 436 21.24 -15.06 -29.76
C SER A 436 21.08 -15.09 -31.29
N GLY A 437 20.71 -13.95 -31.90
CA GLY A 437 20.46 -13.80 -33.33
C GLY A 437 19.03 -14.06 -33.77
N ASP A 438 18.11 -14.38 -32.86
CA ASP A 438 16.68 -14.55 -33.19
C ASP A 438 15.97 -13.18 -33.19
N LEU A 439 16.24 -12.42 -34.27
CA LEU A 439 15.70 -11.06 -34.41
C LEU A 439 14.17 -11.03 -34.59
N ALA A 440 13.60 -12.09 -35.17
CA ALA A 440 12.16 -12.16 -35.40
C ALA A 440 11.38 -12.33 -34.08
N SER A 441 11.82 -13.25 -33.23
CA SER A 441 11.23 -13.43 -31.90
C SER A 441 11.49 -12.21 -31.00
N ALA A 442 12.64 -11.58 -31.10
CA ALA A 442 12.94 -10.34 -30.37
C ALA A 442 11.97 -9.22 -30.73
N GLU A 443 11.73 -8.98 -32.03
CA GLU A 443 10.75 -7.97 -32.49
C GLU A 443 9.34 -8.28 -31.96
N MET A 444 8.92 -9.53 -32.05
CA MET A 444 7.60 -9.97 -31.54
C MET A 444 7.45 -9.67 -30.05
N MET A 445 8.47 -9.99 -29.24
CA MET A 445 8.44 -9.73 -27.79
C MET A 445 8.37 -8.23 -27.50
N LEU A 446 9.14 -7.39 -28.19
CA LEU A 446 9.12 -5.93 -27.99
C LEU A 446 7.77 -5.32 -28.38
N ARG A 447 7.17 -5.75 -29.49
CA ARG A 447 5.84 -5.28 -29.90
C ARG A 447 4.75 -5.70 -28.91
N THR A 448 4.83 -6.92 -28.40
CA THR A 448 3.90 -7.40 -27.36
C THR A 448 4.07 -6.59 -26.06
N ALA A 449 5.31 -6.32 -25.65
CA ALA A 449 5.59 -5.49 -24.48
C ALA A 449 5.02 -4.06 -24.62
N LEU A 450 5.12 -3.45 -25.82
CA LEU A 450 4.53 -2.13 -26.11
C LEU A 450 3.00 -2.14 -26.13
N ALA A 451 2.37 -3.27 -26.49
CA ALA A 451 0.93 -3.42 -26.43
C ALA A 451 0.43 -3.54 -24.97
N GLU A 452 1.21 -4.18 -24.10
CA GLU A 452 0.91 -4.30 -22.66
C GLU A 452 1.16 -2.99 -21.91
N ASP A 453 2.30 -2.33 -22.17
CA ASP A 453 2.63 -1.04 -21.57
C ASP A 453 3.27 -0.09 -22.60
N PRO A 454 2.45 0.76 -23.24
CA PRO A 454 2.94 1.71 -24.22
C PRO A 454 3.77 2.87 -23.64
N THR A 455 3.90 2.97 -22.33
CA THR A 455 4.61 4.06 -21.63
C THR A 455 6.09 3.73 -21.35
N LEU A 456 6.54 2.51 -21.61
CA LEU A 456 7.92 2.09 -21.38
C LEU A 456 8.84 2.58 -22.49
N ALA A 457 9.51 3.71 -22.25
CA ALA A 457 10.46 4.32 -23.20
C ALA A 457 11.57 3.36 -23.62
N GLN A 458 12.08 2.54 -22.69
CA GLN A 458 13.16 1.58 -22.96
C GLN A 458 12.75 0.52 -23.99
N VAL A 459 11.49 0.05 -23.97
CA VAL A 459 11.00 -0.93 -24.96
C VAL A 459 10.96 -0.30 -26.36
N SER A 460 10.48 0.95 -26.44
CA SER A 460 10.49 1.71 -27.71
C SER A 460 11.92 1.94 -28.22
N LYS A 461 12.88 2.24 -27.34
CA LYS A 461 14.29 2.36 -27.70
C LYS A 461 14.85 1.04 -28.24
N ASN A 462 14.64 -0.07 -27.53
CA ASN A 462 15.15 -1.38 -27.93
C ASN A 462 14.55 -1.84 -29.27
N LEU A 463 13.26 -1.57 -29.50
CA LEU A 463 12.64 -1.80 -30.80
C LEU A 463 13.28 -0.94 -31.90
N GLY A 464 13.54 0.34 -31.62
CA GLY A 464 14.26 1.22 -32.53
C GLY A 464 15.66 0.70 -32.87
N ASP A 465 16.41 0.20 -31.88
CA ASP A 465 17.74 -0.37 -32.04
C ASP A 465 17.73 -1.61 -32.93
N LEU A 466 16.77 -2.52 -32.69
CA LEU A 466 16.58 -3.72 -33.50
C LEU A 466 16.26 -3.36 -34.95
N LEU A 467 15.30 -2.47 -35.19
CA LEU A 467 14.88 -2.02 -36.52
C LEU A 467 15.98 -1.26 -37.26
N TYR A 468 16.76 -0.44 -36.55
CA TYR A 468 17.91 0.27 -37.10
C TYR A 468 18.98 -0.69 -37.63
N ARG A 469 19.30 -1.75 -36.85
CA ARG A 469 20.23 -2.81 -37.28
C ARG A 469 19.70 -3.63 -38.46
N ALA A 470 18.38 -3.83 -38.51
CA ALA A 470 17.71 -4.49 -39.61
C ALA A 470 17.60 -3.62 -40.89
N GLY A 471 18.09 -2.36 -40.86
CA GLY A 471 18.00 -1.44 -41.97
C GLY A 471 16.62 -0.83 -42.20
N ARG A 472 15.65 -1.10 -41.32
CA ARG A 472 14.28 -0.56 -41.37
C ARG A 472 14.26 0.85 -40.73
N TYR A 473 14.90 1.79 -41.39
CA TYR A 473 15.18 3.12 -40.83
C TYR A 473 13.91 3.94 -40.53
N ASP A 474 12.85 3.76 -41.32
CA ASP A 474 11.61 4.51 -41.13
C ASP A 474 10.89 4.05 -39.86
N ASP A 475 10.74 2.75 -39.67
CA ASP A 475 10.15 2.16 -38.48
C ASP A 475 11.01 2.44 -37.23
N ALA A 476 12.34 2.38 -37.38
CA ALA A 476 13.27 2.70 -36.29
C ALA A 476 13.12 4.16 -35.82
N PHE A 477 12.95 5.08 -36.75
CA PHE A 477 12.78 6.51 -36.43
C PHE A 477 11.50 6.72 -35.60
N GLU A 478 10.37 6.11 -35.99
CA GLU A 478 9.12 6.19 -35.25
C GLU A 478 9.26 5.63 -33.83
N ALA A 479 9.95 4.49 -33.69
CA ALA A 479 10.22 3.88 -32.38
C ALA A 479 11.08 4.77 -31.49
N TYR A 480 12.14 5.36 -32.03
CA TYR A 480 12.98 6.32 -31.31
C TYR A 480 12.25 7.60 -30.97
N GLU A 481 11.41 8.12 -31.87
CA GLU A 481 10.60 9.32 -31.61
C GLU A 481 9.64 9.09 -30.44
N ARG A 482 9.02 7.92 -30.36
CA ARG A 482 8.20 7.51 -29.22
C ARG A 482 9.04 7.43 -27.94
N ALA A 483 10.23 6.82 -27.99
CA ALA A 483 11.11 6.70 -26.84
C ALA A 483 11.54 8.09 -26.33
N ALA A 484 11.98 8.98 -27.23
CA ALA A 484 12.39 10.34 -26.90
C ALA A 484 11.25 11.21 -26.34
N LYS A 485 10.01 11.00 -26.81
CA LYS A 485 8.81 11.68 -26.29
C LYS A 485 8.46 11.23 -24.89
N LEU A 486 8.63 9.95 -24.58
CA LEU A 486 8.34 9.37 -23.26
C LEU A 486 9.43 9.71 -22.23
N SER A 487 10.68 9.71 -22.66
CA SER A 487 11.84 10.03 -21.82
C SER A 487 12.89 10.79 -22.63
N PRO A 488 12.88 12.12 -22.59
CA PRO A 488 13.82 12.97 -23.35
C PRO A 488 15.29 12.79 -22.97
N GLU A 489 15.56 12.17 -21.82
CA GLU A 489 16.90 11.93 -21.28
C GLU A 489 17.32 10.45 -21.32
N LEU A 490 16.61 9.62 -22.09
CA LEU A 490 16.84 8.18 -22.15
C LEU A 490 18.23 7.77 -22.64
N GLY A 491 18.87 8.63 -23.44
CA GLY A 491 20.24 8.47 -23.92
C GLY A 491 20.55 9.31 -25.16
N ASP A 492 21.78 9.71 -25.29
CA ASP A 492 22.29 10.48 -26.45
C ASP A 492 22.32 9.64 -27.73
N ASP A 493 22.49 8.32 -27.61
CA ASP A 493 22.49 7.36 -28.71
C ASP A 493 21.17 7.31 -29.50
N VAL A 494 20.03 7.53 -28.85
CA VAL A 494 18.71 7.61 -29.50
C VAL A 494 18.70 8.80 -30.48
N TYR A 495 19.05 9.98 -30.00
CA TYR A 495 19.07 11.18 -30.82
C TYR A 495 20.16 11.12 -31.92
N PHE A 496 21.29 10.48 -31.63
CA PHE A 496 22.34 10.29 -32.62
C PHE A 496 21.85 9.45 -33.80
N LYS A 497 21.21 8.32 -33.53
CA LYS A 497 20.63 7.44 -34.56
C LYS A 497 19.48 8.13 -35.30
N MET A 498 18.62 8.87 -34.63
CA MET A 498 17.57 9.69 -35.24
C MET A 498 18.18 10.73 -36.21
N GLY A 499 19.23 11.42 -35.79
CA GLY A 499 19.96 12.37 -36.64
C GLY A 499 20.57 11.73 -37.89
N ASN A 500 21.16 10.53 -37.72
CA ASN A 500 21.70 9.78 -38.84
C ASN A 500 20.62 9.35 -39.86
N ILE A 501 19.43 8.93 -39.36
CA ILE A 501 18.31 8.59 -40.22
C ILE A 501 17.78 9.82 -40.95
N ALA A 502 17.60 10.96 -40.25
CA ALA A 502 17.13 12.21 -40.83
C ALA A 502 18.11 12.70 -41.93
N PHE A 503 19.41 12.61 -41.69
CA PHE A 503 20.42 12.94 -42.66
C PHE A 503 20.38 12.08 -43.93
N LYS A 504 20.19 10.75 -43.75
CA LYS A 504 19.98 9.82 -44.88
C LYS A 504 18.74 10.19 -45.71
N ARG A 505 17.67 10.67 -45.06
CA ARG A 505 16.44 11.17 -45.71
C ARG A 505 16.60 12.57 -46.34
N ARG A 506 17.80 13.18 -46.28
CA ARG A 506 18.11 14.53 -46.71
C ARG A 506 17.39 15.63 -45.92
N ASP A 507 16.84 15.30 -44.75
CA ASP A 507 16.24 16.26 -43.80
C ASP A 507 17.35 16.83 -42.91
N LYS A 508 18.06 17.81 -43.47
CA LYS A 508 19.22 18.42 -42.81
C LYS A 508 18.82 19.16 -41.51
N GLU A 509 17.65 19.79 -41.51
CA GLU A 509 17.20 20.54 -40.32
C GLU A 509 16.88 19.59 -39.14
N ARG A 510 16.19 18.52 -39.41
CA ARG A 510 15.88 17.52 -38.39
C ARG A 510 17.13 16.80 -37.88
N ALA A 511 18.08 16.52 -38.78
CA ALA A 511 19.38 15.96 -38.41
C ALA A 511 20.14 16.91 -37.46
N ARG A 512 20.16 18.20 -37.77
CA ARG A 512 20.78 19.26 -36.95
C ARG A 512 20.16 19.31 -35.56
N VAL A 513 18.84 19.31 -35.47
CA VAL A 513 18.13 19.35 -34.19
C VAL A 513 18.49 18.13 -33.33
N CYS A 514 18.48 16.93 -33.94
CA CYS A 514 18.82 15.71 -33.23
C CYS A 514 20.28 15.71 -32.73
N TRP A 515 21.24 16.03 -33.58
CA TRP A 515 22.66 16.04 -33.17
C TRP A 515 22.99 17.17 -32.19
N LYS A 516 22.30 18.32 -32.22
CA LYS A 516 22.38 19.32 -31.15
C LYS A 516 21.93 18.75 -29.83
N ARG A 517 20.81 18.01 -29.80
CA ARG A 517 20.33 17.37 -28.60
C ARG A 517 21.33 16.33 -28.05
N VAL A 518 22.04 15.59 -28.92
CA VAL A 518 23.16 14.73 -28.53
C VAL A 518 24.22 15.51 -27.77
N THR A 519 24.66 16.66 -28.31
CA THR A 519 25.73 17.48 -27.69
C THR A 519 25.29 18.17 -26.39
N GLU A 520 23.99 18.40 -26.21
CA GLU A 520 23.41 18.88 -24.95
C GLU A 520 23.45 17.78 -23.87
N LEU A 521 23.06 16.55 -24.22
CA LEU A 521 23.05 15.40 -23.29
C LEU A 521 24.47 14.89 -22.99
N ASN A 522 25.31 14.86 -24.03
CA ASN A 522 26.72 14.41 -23.95
C ASN A 522 27.63 15.39 -24.65
N PRO A 523 28.13 16.40 -23.93
CA PRO A 523 29.06 17.38 -24.51
C PRO A 523 30.36 16.77 -25.08
N GLY A 524 30.70 15.53 -24.70
CA GLY A 524 31.89 14.82 -25.21
C GLY A 524 31.67 14.03 -26.50
N HIS A 525 30.46 14.00 -27.07
CA HIS A 525 30.13 13.16 -28.23
C HIS A 525 30.76 13.70 -29.54
N GLN A 526 31.98 13.23 -29.87
CA GLN A 526 32.80 13.72 -30.98
C GLN A 526 32.12 13.59 -32.37
N LEU A 527 31.49 12.45 -32.65
CA LEU A 527 30.83 12.19 -33.93
C LEU A 527 29.65 13.15 -34.18
N ALA A 528 28.86 13.45 -33.14
CA ALA A 528 27.75 14.39 -33.30
C ALA A 528 28.25 15.81 -33.60
N ARG A 529 29.35 16.25 -32.97
CA ARG A 529 29.99 17.55 -33.29
C ARG A 529 30.50 17.59 -34.72
N ALA A 530 31.27 16.57 -35.14
CA ALA A 530 31.78 16.49 -36.49
C ALA A 530 30.66 16.49 -37.56
N ASN A 531 29.56 15.81 -37.28
CA ASN A 531 28.40 15.82 -38.16
C ASN A 531 27.74 17.22 -38.24
N LEU A 532 27.64 17.93 -37.13
CA LEU A 532 27.14 19.32 -37.10
C LEU A 532 28.06 20.27 -37.88
N ASP A 533 29.37 20.22 -37.64
CA ASP A 533 30.36 21.05 -38.35
C ASP A 533 30.31 20.82 -39.87
N THR A 534 30.18 19.55 -40.30
CA THR A 534 30.05 19.19 -41.71
C THR A 534 28.75 19.73 -42.32
N LEU A 535 27.67 19.71 -41.55
CA LEU A 535 26.35 20.18 -41.99
C LEU A 535 26.33 21.69 -42.14
N ASP A 536 27.02 22.43 -41.23
CA ASP A 536 27.15 23.88 -41.26
C ASP A 536 28.10 24.35 -42.35
N ALA A 537 29.14 23.58 -42.69
CA ALA A 537 30.03 23.85 -43.80
C ALA A 537 29.38 23.63 -45.19
N THR A 538 28.29 22.89 -45.26
CA THR A 538 27.56 22.58 -46.51
C THR A 538 26.22 23.32 -46.64
N ALA A 539 25.89 24.18 -45.72
CA ALA A 539 24.71 25.05 -45.73
C ALA A 539 25.04 26.39 -46.33
#